data_8ffebb0a66dfd8c04ef93d96da5970cb
#
_entry.id   8ffebb0a66dfd8c04ef93d96da5970cb
#
_cell.length_a   1.000
_cell.length_b   1.000
_cell.length_c   1.000
_cell.angle_alpha   90.00
_cell.angle_beta   90.00
_cell.angle_gamma   90.00
#
_symmetry.space_group_name_H-M   'P 1'
#
loop_
_entity.id
_entity.type
_entity.pdbx_description
1 polymer ?
#
loop_
_entity_poly.entity_id
_entity_poly.type
_entity_poly.pdbx_seq_one_letter_code
_entity_poly.pdbx_strand_id
1 'polypeptide(L)'
;MKKSNRKVVIAVLVMVASVSVLIYRGLADTSVYYMTVSELKTSSLGMQIGSDQAVRVGGLVVDGGIEYNQRDLELRFSIKDENNPNEIIQAVYKGAKPDAFEPEIEALLEGTFDRDKNLFHAETLLVKCPSKYESETTEENEQEASK
;
A
#
# COMPACT_ATOMS: atom_id res chain seq x y z
N MET A 1 -10.34 -22.55 49.70
CA MET A 1 -9.23 -21.80 49.04
C MET A 1 -8.67 -20.78 50.07
N LYS A 2 -7.43 -20.92 50.46
CA LYS A 2 -6.77 -20.02 51.44
C LYS A 2 -6.77 -18.57 50.90
N LYS A 3 -7.00 -17.59 51.75
CA LYS A 3 -7.09 -16.15 51.46
C LYS A 3 -5.87 -15.61 50.66
N SER A 4 -4.72 -16.26 50.77
CA SER A 4 -3.48 -15.96 50.04
C SER A 4 -3.58 -16.29 48.53
N ASN A 5 -4.19 -17.41 48.18
CA ASN A 5 -4.28 -17.83 46.77
C ASN A 5 -5.23 -16.96 45.93
N ARG A 6 -6.24 -16.36 46.58
CA ARG A 6 -7.15 -15.43 45.88
C ARG A 6 -6.42 -14.18 45.38
N LYS A 7 -5.47 -13.63 46.16
CA LYS A 7 -4.69 -12.47 45.74
C LYS A 7 -3.80 -12.81 44.54
N VAL A 8 -3.17 -13.99 44.56
CA VAL A 8 -2.36 -14.47 43.45
C VAL A 8 -3.22 -14.72 42.19
N VAL A 9 -4.37 -15.35 42.32
CA VAL A 9 -5.29 -15.57 41.19
C VAL A 9 -5.77 -14.25 40.57
N ILE A 10 -6.11 -13.25 41.43
CA ILE A 10 -6.51 -11.92 40.93
C ILE A 10 -5.35 -11.25 40.19
N ALA A 11 -4.12 -11.31 40.76
CA ALA A 11 -2.94 -10.72 40.10
C ALA A 11 -2.67 -11.35 38.71
N VAL A 12 -2.77 -12.68 38.62
CA VAL A 12 -2.60 -13.38 37.34
C VAL A 12 -3.71 -13.01 36.33
N LEU A 13 -4.97 -12.91 36.80
CA LEU A 13 -6.10 -12.48 35.96
C LEU A 13 -5.91 -11.06 35.39
N VAL A 14 -5.47 -10.14 36.24
CA VAL A 14 -5.18 -8.75 35.81
C VAL A 14 -4.03 -8.71 34.80
N MET A 15 -2.97 -9.50 35.04
CA MET A 15 -1.85 -9.61 34.10
C MET A 15 -2.29 -10.15 32.73
N VAL A 16 -3.06 -11.23 32.72
CA VAL A 16 -3.57 -11.82 31.48
C VAL A 16 -4.50 -10.86 30.74
N ALA A 17 -5.39 -10.17 31.45
CA ALA A 17 -6.28 -9.16 30.86
C ALA A 17 -5.50 -8.01 30.25
N SER A 18 -4.45 -7.51 30.95
CA SER A 18 -3.59 -6.43 30.46
C SER A 18 -2.86 -6.83 29.17
N VAL A 19 -2.26 -8.03 29.14
CA VAL A 19 -1.58 -8.55 27.95
C VAL A 19 -2.57 -8.74 26.79
N SER A 20 -3.77 -9.25 27.06
CA SER A 20 -4.81 -9.44 26.04
C SER A 20 -5.24 -8.11 25.40
N VAL A 21 -5.38 -7.06 26.20
CA VAL A 21 -5.71 -5.71 25.70
C VAL A 21 -4.57 -5.14 24.84
N LEU A 22 -3.32 -5.34 25.25
CA LEU A 22 -2.17 -4.89 24.47
C LEU A 22 -2.06 -5.61 23.12
N ILE A 23 -2.27 -6.93 23.11
CA ILE A 23 -2.29 -7.72 21.87
C ILE A 23 -3.43 -7.26 20.96
N TYR A 24 -4.64 -7.09 21.50
CA TYR A 24 -5.81 -6.64 20.73
C TYR A 24 -5.56 -5.27 20.08
N ARG A 25 -5.03 -4.32 20.82
CA ARG A 25 -4.68 -3.00 20.27
C ARG A 25 -3.56 -3.06 19.26
N GLY A 26 -2.50 -3.82 19.53
CA GLY A 26 -1.37 -3.96 18.60
C GLY A 26 -1.74 -4.61 17.27
N LEU A 27 -2.71 -5.53 17.25
CA LEU A 27 -3.20 -6.15 16.01
C LEU A 27 -4.16 -5.25 15.24
N ALA A 28 -4.91 -4.39 15.91
CA ALA A 28 -5.88 -3.50 15.28
C ALA A 28 -5.22 -2.40 14.42
N ASP A 29 -4.04 -1.91 14.83
CA ASP A 29 -3.36 -0.79 14.15
C ASP A 29 -2.40 -1.24 13.02
N THR A 30 -2.18 -2.55 12.81
CA THR A 30 -1.10 -3.04 11.91
C THR A 30 -1.61 -3.50 10.54
N SER A 31 -2.90 -3.51 10.27
CA SER A 31 -3.45 -4.00 9.01
C SER A 31 -3.48 -2.92 7.94
N VAL A 32 -2.33 -2.61 7.35
CA VAL A 32 -2.28 -1.85 6.09
C VAL A 32 -2.64 -2.81 4.96
N TYR A 33 -3.85 -2.67 4.41
CA TYR A 33 -4.31 -3.48 3.30
C TYR A 33 -3.62 -3.09 2.00
N TYR A 34 -3.08 -4.11 1.31
CA TYR A 34 -2.57 -3.95 -0.05
C TYR A 34 -3.71 -4.16 -1.04
N MET A 35 -3.89 -3.22 -1.95
CA MET A 35 -4.96 -3.23 -2.95
C MET A 35 -4.45 -2.77 -4.30
N THR A 36 -5.12 -3.22 -5.35
CA THR A 36 -4.99 -2.61 -6.68
C THR A 36 -5.90 -1.39 -6.80
N VAL A 37 -5.71 -0.58 -7.85
CA VAL A 37 -6.57 0.59 -8.11
C VAL A 37 -8.03 0.15 -8.31
N SER A 38 -8.26 -0.95 -9.01
CA SER A 38 -9.59 -1.53 -9.24
C SER A 38 -10.25 -1.98 -7.94
N GLU A 39 -9.50 -2.65 -7.08
CA GLU A 39 -10.02 -3.10 -5.78
C GLU A 39 -10.37 -1.94 -4.85
N LEU A 40 -9.57 -0.87 -4.85
CA LEU A 40 -9.84 0.32 -4.06
C LEU A 40 -11.16 0.98 -4.45
N LYS A 41 -11.49 0.99 -5.74
CA LYS A 41 -12.72 1.62 -6.25
C LYS A 41 -13.95 0.74 -6.16
N THR A 42 -13.82 -0.57 -6.41
CA THR A 42 -14.96 -1.47 -6.65
C THR A 42 -15.18 -2.50 -5.56
N SER A 43 -14.17 -2.86 -4.76
CA SER A 43 -14.35 -3.91 -3.76
C SER A 43 -15.21 -3.43 -2.58
N SER A 44 -15.95 -4.37 -1.99
CA SER A 44 -16.69 -4.13 -0.75
C SER A 44 -15.75 -3.75 0.41
N LEU A 45 -14.51 -4.26 0.38
CA LEU A 45 -13.47 -3.91 1.33
C LEU A 45 -13.02 -2.46 1.13
N GLY A 46 -12.72 -2.05 -0.11
CA GLY A 46 -12.42 -0.66 -0.46
C GLY A 46 -13.58 0.28 -0.08
N MET A 47 -14.85 -0.17 -0.17
CA MET A 47 -16.01 0.63 0.25
C MET A 47 -16.15 0.77 1.78
N GLN A 48 -15.59 -0.15 2.56
CA GLN A 48 -15.61 -0.12 4.04
C GLN A 48 -14.42 0.63 4.63
N ILE A 49 -13.38 0.87 3.84
CA ILE A 49 -12.23 1.66 4.27
C ILE A 49 -12.68 3.11 4.40
N GLY A 50 -12.63 3.63 5.63
CA GLY A 50 -12.91 5.03 5.89
C GLY A 50 -11.86 5.94 5.25
N SER A 51 -12.21 7.20 5.01
CA SER A 51 -11.30 8.22 4.45
C SER A 51 -10.02 8.41 5.26
N ASP A 52 -10.01 8.00 6.52
CA ASP A 52 -8.89 8.17 7.45
C ASP A 52 -8.05 6.90 7.63
N GLN A 53 -8.43 5.80 6.96
CA GLN A 53 -7.70 4.55 7.08
C GLN A 53 -6.59 4.46 6.03
N ALA A 54 -5.34 4.25 6.48
CA ALA A 54 -4.20 4.08 5.60
C ALA A 54 -4.30 2.75 4.83
N VAL A 55 -4.07 2.83 3.52
CA VAL A 55 -4.03 1.69 2.59
C VAL A 55 -2.80 1.76 1.72
N ARG A 56 -2.38 0.61 1.20
CA ARG A 56 -1.33 0.51 0.17
C ARG A 56 -1.96 0.22 -1.16
N VAL A 57 -1.67 1.05 -2.15
CA VAL A 57 -2.19 0.91 -3.51
C VAL A 57 -1.05 0.82 -4.50
N GLY A 58 -1.04 -0.25 -5.28
CA GLY A 58 -0.11 -0.45 -6.40
C GLY A 58 -0.76 -0.11 -7.73
N GLY A 59 0.01 0.49 -8.63
CA GLY A 59 -0.43 0.79 -9.99
C GLY A 59 0.69 1.35 -10.85
N LEU A 60 0.44 1.47 -12.15
CA LEU A 60 1.36 2.06 -13.11
C LEU A 60 1.14 3.57 -13.22
N VAL A 61 2.22 4.34 -13.23
CA VAL A 61 2.15 5.79 -13.41
C VAL A 61 1.70 6.12 -14.84
N VAL A 62 0.65 6.94 -14.95
CA VAL A 62 0.11 7.35 -16.27
C VAL A 62 0.99 8.41 -16.90
N ASP A 63 1.26 8.28 -18.20
CA ASP A 63 1.98 9.28 -18.97
C ASP A 63 1.18 10.59 -19.12
N GLY A 64 1.87 11.73 -19.11
CA GLY A 64 1.30 13.06 -19.37
C GLY A 64 0.57 13.73 -18.20
N GLY A 65 0.53 13.11 -17.00
CA GLY A 65 -0.14 13.68 -15.84
C GLY A 65 0.76 13.96 -14.64
N ILE A 66 2.08 14.07 -14.85
CA ILE A 66 3.06 14.26 -13.76
C ILE A 66 3.36 15.75 -13.61
N GLU A 67 2.97 16.31 -12.46
CA GLU A 67 3.26 17.70 -12.09
C GLU A 67 4.07 17.72 -10.79
N TYR A 68 5.23 18.34 -10.80
CA TYR A 68 6.07 18.49 -9.61
C TYR A 68 6.33 19.94 -9.26
N ASN A 69 5.82 20.35 -8.12
CA ASN A 69 6.09 21.66 -7.55
C ASN A 69 7.26 21.57 -6.55
N GLN A 70 8.42 22.04 -6.98
CA GLN A 70 9.64 21.98 -6.16
C GLN A 70 9.58 22.90 -4.92
N ARG A 71 8.76 23.96 -4.94
CA ARG A 71 8.69 24.89 -3.80
C ARG A 71 7.93 24.29 -2.64
N ASP A 72 6.84 23.60 -2.96
CA ASP A 72 5.95 22.98 -1.97
C ASP A 72 6.28 21.50 -1.77
N LEU A 73 7.27 20.95 -2.51
CA LEU A 73 7.60 19.53 -2.56
C LEU A 73 6.36 18.66 -2.79
N GLU A 74 5.49 19.11 -3.69
CA GLU A 74 4.24 18.43 -4.00
C GLU A 74 4.33 17.79 -5.40
N LEU A 75 4.15 16.48 -5.46
CA LEU A 75 4.10 15.69 -6.68
C LEU A 75 2.67 15.24 -6.92
N ARG A 76 2.07 15.66 -8.04
CA ARG A 76 0.75 15.24 -8.52
C ARG A 76 0.92 14.33 -9.70
N PHE A 77 0.21 13.23 -9.72
CA PHE A 77 0.26 12.26 -10.81
C PHE A 77 -0.98 11.37 -10.78
N SER A 78 -1.15 10.57 -11.82
CA SER A 78 -2.20 9.58 -11.88
C SER A 78 -1.59 8.18 -11.95
N ILE A 79 -2.23 7.21 -11.31
CA ILE A 79 -1.90 5.80 -11.46
C ILE A 79 -3.09 5.03 -12.03
N LYS A 80 -2.80 4.07 -12.89
CA LYS A 80 -3.76 3.13 -13.47
C LYS A 80 -3.56 1.73 -12.91
N ASP A 81 -4.62 0.96 -12.90
CA ASP A 81 -4.54 -0.46 -12.55
C ASP A 81 -3.77 -1.24 -13.63
N GLU A 82 -2.92 -2.17 -13.21
CA GLU A 82 -2.13 -3.00 -14.12
C GLU A 82 -3.00 -3.92 -14.99
N ASN A 83 -4.06 -4.50 -14.39
CA ASN A 83 -4.96 -5.43 -15.08
C ASN A 83 -6.13 -4.73 -15.77
N ASN A 84 -6.48 -3.52 -15.32
CA ASN A 84 -7.59 -2.73 -15.88
C ASN A 84 -7.17 -1.27 -16.11
N PRO A 85 -6.55 -0.95 -17.27
CA PRO A 85 -6.01 0.39 -17.55
C PRO A 85 -7.04 1.52 -17.57
N ASN A 86 -8.35 1.20 -17.60
CA ASN A 86 -9.42 2.19 -17.53
C ASN A 86 -9.68 2.69 -16.10
N GLU A 87 -9.23 1.95 -15.09
CA GLU A 87 -9.35 2.35 -13.71
C GLU A 87 -8.15 3.21 -13.31
N ILE A 88 -8.40 4.50 -13.19
CA ILE A 88 -7.38 5.52 -12.88
C ILE A 88 -7.79 6.26 -11.61
N ILE A 89 -6.82 6.55 -10.75
CA ILE A 89 -6.96 7.47 -9.62
C ILE A 89 -5.88 8.55 -9.69
N GLN A 90 -6.22 9.74 -9.18
CA GLN A 90 -5.24 10.81 -8.98
C GLN A 90 -4.54 10.61 -7.64
N ALA A 91 -3.26 10.97 -7.58
CA ALA A 91 -2.46 10.91 -6.36
C ALA A 91 -1.72 12.22 -6.14
N VAL A 92 -1.64 12.60 -4.87
CA VAL A 92 -0.82 13.73 -4.39
C VAL A 92 0.13 13.19 -3.35
N TYR A 93 1.42 13.38 -3.58
CA TYR A 93 2.49 13.02 -2.65
C TYR A 93 3.24 14.28 -2.21
N LYS A 94 3.43 14.43 -0.90
CA LYS A 94 4.24 15.53 -0.32
C LYS A 94 5.61 15.02 0.05
N GLY A 95 6.58 15.29 -0.79
CA GLY A 95 7.96 14.89 -0.60
C GLY A 95 8.81 15.11 -1.84
N ALA A 96 10.07 14.75 -1.75
CA ALA A 96 10.97 14.81 -2.90
C ALA A 96 10.53 13.79 -3.96
N LYS A 97 10.49 14.20 -5.22
CA LYS A 97 10.26 13.30 -6.34
C LYS A 97 11.42 12.29 -6.40
N PRO A 98 11.16 10.96 -6.38
CA PRO A 98 12.21 9.97 -6.58
C PRO A 98 12.86 10.11 -7.98
N ASP A 99 14.17 9.88 -8.08
CA ASP A 99 14.88 9.99 -9.37
C ASP A 99 14.39 9.00 -10.41
N ALA A 100 13.98 7.80 -9.96
CA ALA A 100 13.44 6.75 -10.82
C ALA A 100 11.94 6.93 -11.14
N PHE A 101 11.32 8.05 -10.76
CA PHE A 101 9.90 8.28 -11.00
C PHE A 101 9.65 8.76 -12.43
N GLU A 102 9.19 7.84 -13.28
CA GLU A 102 8.93 8.04 -14.70
C GLU A 102 7.54 7.50 -15.09
N PRO A 103 6.99 7.86 -16.27
CA PRO A 103 5.79 7.23 -16.81
C PRO A 103 5.94 5.71 -16.96
N GLU A 104 4.84 4.97 -16.83
CA GLU A 104 4.73 3.52 -16.95
C GLU A 104 5.52 2.72 -15.89
N ILE A 105 6.11 3.39 -14.89
CA ILE A 105 6.75 2.70 -13.78
C ILE A 105 5.69 2.21 -12.77
N GLU A 106 5.94 1.07 -12.15
CA GLU A 106 5.10 0.59 -11.05
C GLU A 106 5.41 1.41 -9.79
N ALA A 107 4.37 2.06 -9.28
CA ALA A 107 4.42 2.84 -8.04
C ALA A 107 3.56 2.19 -6.97
N LEU A 108 4.08 2.13 -5.75
CA LEU A 108 3.37 1.72 -4.56
C LEU A 108 3.16 2.94 -3.68
N LEU A 109 1.91 3.27 -3.43
CA LEU A 109 1.49 4.38 -2.59
C LEU A 109 0.97 3.87 -1.25
N GLU A 110 1.35 4.53 -0.17
CA GLU A 110 0.75 4.31 1.15
C GLU A 110 0.15 5.63 1.64
N GLY A 111 -1.09 5.60 2.07
CA GLY A 111 -1.81 6.80 2.49
C GLY A 111 -3.32 6.59 2.53
N THR A 112 -4.08 7.66 2.38
CA THR A 112 -5.54 7.68 2.49
C THR A 112 -6.21 8.03 1.16
N PHE A 113 -7.40 7.47 0.91
CA PHE A 113 -8.15 7.68 -0.32
C PHE A 113 -9.42 8.49 -0.08
N ASP A 114 -9.50 9.68 -0.68
CA ASP A 114 -10.70 10.50 -0.75
C ASP A 114 -11.54 10.08 -1.96
N ARG A 115 -12.63 9.36 -1.70
CA ARG A 115 -13.53 8.84 -2.75
C ARG A 115 -14.26 9.93 -3.49
N ASP A 116 -14.71 10.97 -2.77
CA ASP A 116 -15.54 12.03 -3.34
C ASP A 116 -14.76 12.81 -4.40
N LYS A 117 -13.45 12.92 -4.20
CA LYS A 117 -12.53 13.62 -5.13
C LYS A 117 -11.77 12.69 -6.06
N ASN A 118 -11.91 11.36 -5.89
CA ASN A 118 -11.07 10.35 -6.58
C ASN A 118 -9.58 10.65 -6.43
N LEU A 119 -9.16 11.06 -5.22
CA LEU A 119 -7.83 11.56 -4.91
C LEU A 119 -7.18 10.73 -3.79
N PHE A 120 -6.00 10.22 -4.07
CA PHE A 120 -5.17 9.51 -3.10
C PHE A 120 -4.15 10.46 -2.47
N HIS A 121 -4.19 10.61 -1.16
CA HIS A 121 -3.21 11.37 -0.40
C HIS A 121 -2.10 10.43 0.04
N ALA A 122 -1.00 10.39 -0.70
CA ALA A 122 0.13 9.54 -0.42
C ALA A 122 1.06 10.17 0.63
N GLU A 123 1.33 9.43 1.69
CA GLU A 123 2.34 9.74 2.70
C GLU A 123 3.69 9.12 2.31
N THR A 124 3.65 7.93 1.70
CA THR A 124 4.82 7.21 1.21
C THR A 124 4.65 6.91 -0.28
N LEU A 125 5.71 7.12 -1.04
CA LEU A 125 5.82 6.78 -2.45
C LEU A 125 7.05 5.90 -2.66
N LEU A 126 6.83 4.67 -3.09
CA LEU A 126 7.87 3.72 -3.48
C LEU A 126 7.74 3.43 -4.97
N VAL A 127 8.85 3.42 -5.68
CA VAL A 127 8.89 3.05 -7.11
C VAL A 127 9.67 1.75 -7.26
N LYS A 128 9.13 0.86 -8.07
CA LYS A 128 9.76 -0.42 -8.37
C LYS A 128 10.66 -0.23 -9.59
N CYS A 129 11.98 -0.25 -9.40
CA CYS A 129 12.88 -0.26 -10.55
C CYS A 129 12.63 -1.51 -11.37
N PRO A 130 12.46 -1.42 -12.70
CA PRO A 130 12.41 -2.60 -13.55
C PRO A 130 13.75 -3.32 -13.42
N SER A 131 13.72 -4.50 -12.77
CA SER A 131 14.91 -5.35 -12.67
C SER A 131 15.20 -5.90 -14.07
N LYS A 132 16.38 -5.62 -14.60
CA LYS A 132 16.89 -6.12 -15.89
C LYS A 132 17.07 -7.66 -15.96
N TYR A 133 16.51 -8.39 -15.02
CA TYR A 133 16.74 -9.85 -14.88
C TYR A 133 15.66 -10.73 -15.51
N GLU A 134 14.63 -10.16 -16.14
CA GLU A 134 13.57 -10.97 -16.77
C GLU A 134 13.79 -11.29 -18.26
N SER A 135 14.89 -10.83 -18.86
CA SER A 135 15.12 -10.99 -20.33
C SER A 135 16.04 -12.15 -20.72
N GLU A 136 16.62 -12.92 -19.79
CA GLU A 136 17.62 -13.95 -20.16
C GLU A 136 17.14 -15.39 -20.13
N THR A 137 15.88 -15.66 -19.74
CA THR A 137 15.41 -17.06 -19.61
C THR A 137 14.69 -17.62 -20.83
N THR A 138 14.46 -16.81 -21.87
CA THR A 138 13.69 -17.26 -23.04
C THR A 138 14.53 -17.65 -24.25
N GLU A 139 15.82 -17.30 -24.28
CA GLU A 139 16.66 -17.60 -25.48
C GLU A 139 17.51 -18.86 -25.39
N GLU A 140 17.66 -19.47 -24.20
CA GLU A 140 18.47 -20.73 -24.08
C GLU A 140 17.69 -22.00 -24.42
N ASN A 141 16.37 -21.99 -24.49
CA ASN A 141 15.58 -23.21 -24.79
C ASN A 141 15.31 -23.48 -26.26
N GLU A 142 15.64 -22.56 -27.18
CA GLU A 142 15.44 -22.82 -28.63
C GLU A 142 16.67 -23.41 -29.32
N GLN A 143 17.84 -23.48 -28.71
CA GLN A 143 19.04 -24.03 -29.32
C GLN A 143 19.28 -25.53 -29.05
N GLU A 144 18.61 -26.15 -28.10
CA GLU A 144 18.76 -27.58 -27.82
C GLU A 144 17.76 -28.47 -28.59
N ALA A 145 16.74 -27.92 -29.22
CA ALA A 145 15.74 -28.70 -29.98
C ALA A 145 16.11 -28.93 -31.45
N SER A 146 17.28 -28.49 -31.93
CA SER A 146 17.72 -28.61 -33.31
C SER A 146 19.05 -29.35 -33.49
N LYS A 147 19.24 -30.47 -32.73
CA LYS A 147 20.42 -31.33 -32.98
C LYS A 147 20.07 -32.82 -32.92
#